data_33d94afc3b36923e706c3e0d06d246a6
#
_entry.id   33d94afc3b36923e706c3e0d06d246a6
#
_cell.length_a   1.000
_cell.length_b   1.000
_cell.length_c   1.000
_cell.angle_alpha   90.00
_cell.angle_beta   90.00
_cell.angle_gamma   90.00
#
_symmetry.space_group_name_H-M   'P 1'
#
loop_
_entity.id
_entity.type
_entity.pdbx_description
1 polymer ?
#
loop_
_entity_poly.entity_id
_entity_poly.type
_entity_poly.pdbx_seq_one_letter_code
_entity_poly.pdbx_strand_id
1 'polypeptide(L)'
;MRALEDIFVDSSAWIALADRDDLHHKEAAAAYPSILKNAKILVTSNLVIAETYVVVLNEMGHREAIEFLELIKASPRILKTYSNESVEADAERTLSKYSDQSFSYTDAVSFAIMKRQKIRKAFSFDNHFVIAGFINLP
;
A
#
# COMPACT_ATOMS: atom_id res chain seq x y z
N MET A 1 -4.77 8.62 26.13
CA MET A 1 -5.06 8.92 24.70
C MET A 1 -4.04 8.18 23.83
N ARG A 2 -4.53 7.45 22.83
CA ARG A 2 -3.66 6.72 21.92
C ARG A 2 -3.11 7.68 20.85
N ALA A 3 -1.80 7.68 20.66
CA ALA A 3 -1.17 8.46 19.59
C ALA A 3 -1.56 7.87 18.23
N LEU A 4 -1.82 8.75 17.25
CA LEU A 4 -2.06 8.33 15.87
C LEU A 4 -0.75 7.85 15.23
N GLU A 5 -0.83 6.85 14.38
CA GLU A 5 0.30 6.28 13.67
C GLU A 5 0.13 6.45 12.17
N ASP A 6 1.25 6.51 11.46
CA ASP A 6 1.22 6.40 10.00
C ASP A 6 0.81 4.97 9.63
N ILE A 7 0.01 4.85 8.57
CA ILE A 7 -0.42 3.56 8.03
C ILE A 7 0.00 3.51 6.57
N PHE A 8 0.68 2.43 6.18
CA PHE A 8 1.05 2.20 4.80
C PHE A 8 -0.13 1.58 4.05
N VAL A 9 -0.38 2.02 2.82
CA VAL A 9 -1.47 1.47 1.99
C VAL A 9 -0.85 0.75 0.80
N ASP A 10 -1.12 -0.54 0.72
CA ASP A 10 -0.67 -1.42 -0.36
C ASP A 10 -1.63 -1.39 -1.55
N SER A 11 -1.15 -1.84 -2.69
CA SER A 11 -1.95 -1.91 -3.92
C SER A 11 -3.22 -2.76 -3.75
N SER A 12 -3.14 -3.87 -3.00
CA SER A 12 -4.32 -4.72 -2.76
C SER A 12 -5.47 -3.95 -2.11
N ALA A 13 -5.15 -3.01 -1.22
CA ALA A 13 -6.15 -2.17 -0.56
C ALA A 13 -6.69 -1.09 -1.50
N TRP A 14 -5.81 -0.40 -2.24
CA TRP A 14 -6.26 0.59 -3.22
C TRP A 14 -7.17 -0.03 -4.28
N ILE A 15 -6.80 -1.21 -4.79
CA ILE A 15 -7.58 -1.94 -5.79
C ILE A 15 -8.93 -2.32 -5.20
N ALA A 16 -8.95 -2.87 -3.98
CA ALA A 16 -10.18 -3.27 -3.31
C ALA A 16 -11.13 -2.09 -3.10
N LEU A 17 -10.60 -0.90 -2.78
CA LEU A 17 -11.42 0.31 -2.66
C LEU A 17 -11.97 0.78 -4.00
N ALA A 18 -11.17 0.71 -5.06
CA ALA A 18 -11.53 1.23 -6.38
C ALA A 18 -12.48 0.32 -7.15
N ASP A 19 -12.32 -0.99 -7.04
CA ASP A 19 -13.02 -1.98 -7.85
C ASP A 19 -14.12 -2.66 -7.03
N ARG A 20 -15.39 -2.37 -7.35
CA ARG A 20 -16.56 -2.96 -6.67
C ARG A 20 -16.64 -4.47 -6.83
N ASP A 21 -16.01 -5.02 -7.85
CA ASP A 21 -16.00 -6.45 -8.14
C ASP A 21 -14.84 -7.17 -7.49
N ASP A 22 -13.94 -6.44 -6.83
CA ASP A 22 -12.83 -7.05 -6.10
C ASP A 22 -13.33 -7.88 -4.93
N LEU A 23 -12.69 -9.03 -4.71
CA LEU A 23 -13.04 -9.97 -3.64
C LEU A 23 -13.11 -9.28 -2.27
N HIS A 24 -12.24 -8.32 -2.02
CA HIS A 24 -12.12 -7.64 -0.73
C HIS A 24 -12.80 -6.27 -0.69
N HIS A 25 -13.60 -5.93 -1.71
CA HIS A 25 -14.19 -4.58 -1.79
C HIS A 25 -15.03 -4.23 -0.57
N LYS A 26 -15.95 -5.11 -0.17
CA LYS A 26 -16.84 -4.84 0.97
C LYS A 26 -16.07 -4.60 2.26
N GLU A 27 -15.09 -5.45 2.51
CA GLU A 27 -14.25 -5.36 3.71
C GLU A 27 -13.43 -4.08 3.71
N ALA A 28 -12.81 -3.75 2.56
CA ALA A 28 -12.01 -2.53 2.42
C ALA A 28 -12.86 -1.27 2.59
N ALA A 29 -14.01 -1.22 1.93
CA ALA A 29 -14.91 -0.07 2.01
C ALA A 29 -15.45 0.13 3.43
N ALA A 30 -15.76 -0.95 4.13
CA ALA A 30 -16.24 -0.88 5.51
C ALA A 30 -15.16 -0.43 6.49
N ALA A 31 -13.91 -0.85 6.27
CA ALA A 31 -12.79 -0.54 7.16
C ALA A 31 -12.20 0.85 6.93
N TYR A 32 -12.29 1.38 5.72
CA TYR A 32 -11.57 2.59 5.32
C TYR A 32 -11.87 3.81 6.20
N PRO A 33 -13.13 4.14 6.54
CA PRO A 33 -13.40 5.29 7.39
C PRO A 33 -12.69 5.23 8.74
N SER A 34 -12.65 4.06 9.37
CA SER A 34 -11.95 3.86 10.65
C SER A 34 -10.44 3.97 10.49
N ILE A 35 -9.89 3.37 9.43
CA ILE A 35 -8.46 3.46 9.14
C ILE A 35 -8.07 4.92 8.94
N LEU A 36 -8.83 5.66 8.15
CA LEU A 36 -8.57 7.08 7.88
C LEU A 36 -8.64 7.92 9.15
N LYS A 37 -9.62 7.64 10.01
CA LYS A 37 -9.80 8.35 11.28
C LYS A 37 -8.63 8.12 12.24
N ASN A 38 -8.08 6.89 12.26
CA ASN A 38 -7.05 6.50 13.21
C ASN A 38 -5.63 6.65 12.67
N ALA A 39 -5.48 6.99 11.40
CA ALA A 39 -4.17 7.25 10.81
C ALA A 39 -3.74 8.69 11.05
N LYS A 40 -2.46 8.88 11.36
CA LYS A 40 -1.84 10.19 11.32
C LYS A 40 -1.77 10.66 9.86
N ILE A 41 -1.22 9.80 9.00
CA ILE A 41 -1.20 9.96 7.56
C ILE A 41 -1.21 8.60 6.90
N LEU A 42 -1.71 8.51 5.67
CA LEU A 42 -1.62 7.32 4.85
C LEU A 42 -0.39 7.44 3.95
N VAL A 43 0.50 6.48 4.06
CA VAL A 43 1.74 6.46 3.26
C VAL A 43 1.62 5.43 2.16
N THR A 44 2.03 5.76 0.96
CA THR A 44 2.12 4.82 -0.15
C THR A 44 3.39 5.12 -0.94
N SER A 45 3.64 4.40 -2.02
CA SER A 45 4.83 4.63 -2.84
C SER A 45 4.49 4.80 -4.30
N ASN A 46 5.46 5.36 -5.04
CA ASN A 46 5.36 5.45 -6.50
C ASN A 46 5.19 4.07 -7.16
N LEU A 47 5.81 3.02 -6.60
CA LEU A 47 5.67 1.66 -7.16
C LEU A 47 4.28 1.08 -6.88
N VAL A 48 3.74 1.28 -5.67
CA VAL A 48 2.36 0.88 -5.35
C VAL A 48 1.37 1.59 -6.26
N ILE A 49 1.56 2.88 -6.47
CA ILE A 49 0.68 3.66 -7.35
C ILE A 49 0.75 3.14 -8.79
N ALA A 50 1.95 2.86 -9.29
CA ALA A 50 2.13 2.32 -10.64
C ALA A 50 1.44 0.96 -10.81
N GLU A 51 1.61 0.07 -9.84
CA GLU A 51 0.97 -1.24 -9.84
C GLU A 51 -0.56 -1.13 -9.80
N THR A 52 -1.07 -0.28 -8.92
CA THR A 52 -2.52 -0.03 -8.81
C THR A 52 -3.08 0.54 -10.10
N TYR A 53 -2.38 1.52 -10.69
CA TYR A 53 -2.77 2.14 -11.94
C TYR A 53 -2.97 1.10 -13.05
N VAL A 54 -2.02 0.19 -13.21
CA VAL A 54 -2.09 -0.85 -14.26
C VAL A 54 -3.31 -1.75 -14.05
N VAL A 55 -3.56 -2.18 -12.83
CA VAL A 55 -4.72 -3.05 -12.53
C VAL A 55 -6.03 -2.31 -12.78
N VAL A 56 -6.16 -1.08 -12.28
CA VAL A 56 -7.38 -0.28 -12.49
C VAL A 56 -7.59 -0.02 -13.98
N LEU A 57 -6.53 0.29 -14.72
CA LEU A 57 -6.60 0.49 -16.17
C LEU A 57 -7.15 -0.76 -16.88
N ASN A 58 -6.63 -1.92 -16.54
CA ASN A 58 -7.01 -3.18 -17.19
C ASN A 58 -8.42 -3.65 -16.80
N GLU A 59 -8.80 -3.44 -15.54
CA GLU A 59 -10.10 -3.94 -15.03
C GLU A 59 -11.24 -2.95 -15.23
N MET A 60 -10.97 -1.66 -15.15
CA MET A 60 -12.00 -0.62 -15.10
C MET A 60 -11.89 0.41 -16.22
N GLY A 61 -10.77 0.52 -16.88
CA GLY A 61 -10.55 1.44 -17.99
C GLY A 61 -9.80 2.72 -17.64
N HIS A 62 -9.54 3.51 -18.67
CA HIS A 62 -8.70 4.70 -18.60
C HIS A 62 -9.25 5.76 -17.64
N ARG A 63 -10.55 6.02 -17.67
CA ARG A 63 -11.17 7.06 -16.85
C ARG A 63 -10.95 6.81 -15.36
N GLU A 64 -11.25 5.61 -14.91
CA GLU A 64 -11.11 5.23 -13.51
C GLU A 64 -9.64 5.21 -13.08
N ALA A 65 -8.74 4.81 -13.98
CA ALA A 65 -7.30 4.84 -13.69
C ALA A 65 -6.79 6.27 -13.49
N ILE A 66 -7.22 7.21 -14.31
CA ILE A 66 -6.85 8.62 -14.17
C ILE A 66 -7.48 9.22 -12.90
N GLU A 67 -8.73 8.91 -12.61
CA GLU A 67 -9.41 9.35 -11.39
C GLU A 67 -8.65 8.89 -10.13
N PHE A 68 -8.14 7.66 -10.14
CA PHE A 68 -7.30 7.16 -9.05
C PHE A 68 -6.06 8.02 -8.85
N LEU A 69 -5.33 8.33 -9.91
CA LEU A 69 -4.13 9.19 -9.82
C LEU A 69 -4.46 10.58 -9.28
N GLU A 70 -5.55 11.15 -9.72
CA GLU A 70 -6.01 12.46 -9.27
C GLU A 70 -6.37 12.46 -7.78
N LEU A 71 -7.06 11.40 -7.33
CA LEU A 71 -7.42 11.24 -5.92
C LEU A 71 -6.17 11.18 -5.03
N ILE A 72 -5.16 10.42 -5.43
CA ILE A 72 -3.90 10.34 -4.67
C ILE A 72 -3.25 11.73 -4.57
N LYS A 73 -3.20 12.47 -5.67
CA LYS A 73 -2.57 13.81 -5.69
C LYS A 73 -3.35 14.85 -4.87
N ALA A 74 -4.68 14.77 -4.90
CA ALA A 74 -5.53 15.77 -4.27
C ALA A 74 -5.64 15.61 -2.76
N SER A 75 -5.42 14.42 -2.23
CA SER A 75 -5.64 14.16 -0.82
C SER A 75 -4.50 14.70 0.05
N PRO A 76 -4.78 15.57 1.02
CA PRO A 76 -3.77 16.02 1.99
C PRO A 76 -3.44 14.93 3.03
N ARG A 77 -4.18 13.83 3.04
CA ARG A 77 -4.02 12.72 3.97
C ARG A 77 -3.13 11.62 3.42
N ILE A 78 -2.68 11.73 2.17
CA ILE A 78 -1.87 10.71 1.51
C ILE A 78 -0.49 11.29 1.20
N LEU A 79 0.54 10.62 1.72
CA LEU A 79 1.94 10.92 1.44
C LEU A 79 2.50 9.87 0.48
N LYS A 80 2.89 10.30 -0.70
CA LYS A 80 3.57 9.45 -1.67
C LYS A 80 5.07 9.50 -1.40
N THR A 81 5.64 8.37 -1.00
CA THR A 81 7.08 8.21 -0.81
C THR A 81 7.69 7.61 -2.06
N TYR A 82 8.71 8.25 -2.60
CA TYR A 82 9.41 7.74 -3.78
C TYR A 82 10.47 6.73 -3.37
N SER A 83 10.50 5.60 -4.07
CA SER A 83 11.64 4.70 -3.93
C SER A 83 12.86 5.37 -4.56
N ASN A 84 13.99 5.26 -3.89
CA ASN A 84 15.26 5.74 -4.39
C ASN A 84 16.25 4.58 -4.37
N GLU A 85 17.46 4.84 -4.86
CA GLU A 85 18.49 3.81 -4.94
C GLU A 85 18.76 3.13 -3.59
N SER A 86 18.79 3.90 -2.52
CA SER A 86 19.03 3.38 -1.16
C SER A 86 17.90 2.48 -0.68
N VAL A 87 16.66 2.88 -0.90
CA VAL A 87 15.46 2.06 -0.57
C VAL A 87 15.45 0.78 -1.37
N GLU A 88 15.78 0.86 -2.66
CA GLU A 88 15.81 -0.31 -3.53
C GLU A 88 16.91 -1.29 -3.13
N ALA A 89 18.04 -0.79 -2.66
CA ALA A 89 19.11 -1.64 -2.14
C ALA A 89 18.64 -2.44 -0.92
N ASP A 90 17.91 -1.81 0.00
CA ASP A 90 17.29 -2.50 1.15
C ASP A 90 16.28 -3.55 0.69
N ALA A 91 15.46 -3.20 -0.30
CA ALA A 91 14.46 -4.11 -0.87
C ALA A 91 15.12 -5.35 -1.47
N GLU A 92 16.19 -5.16 -2.23
CA GLU A 92 16.89 -6.26 -2.88
C GLU A 92 17.57 -7.18 -1.85
N ARG A 93 18.08 -6.65 -0.75
CA ARG A 93 18.60 -7.47 0.36
C ARG A 93 17.49 -8.33 0.96
N THR A 94 16.30 -7.77 1.14
CA THR A 94 15.13 -8.53 1.63
C THR A 94 14.76 -9.66 0.68
N LEU A 95 14.71 -9.38 -0.62
CA LEU A 95 14.41 -10.41 -1.63
C LEU A 95 15.44 -11.54 -1.61
N SER A 96 16.71 -11.22 -1.42
CA SER A 96 17.76 -12.23 -1.33
C SER A 96 17.64 -13.07 -0.07
N LYS A 97 17.30 -12.46 1.06
CA LYS A 97 17.19 -13.12 2.37
C LYS A 97 16.01 -14.08 2.43
N TYR A 98 14.87 -13.71 1.88
CA TYR A 98 13.63 -14.50 1.91
C TYR A 98 13.50 -15.37 0.66
N SER A 99 14.46 -16.27 0.44
CA SER A 99 14.52 -17.13 -0.75
C SER A 99 13.35 -18.11 -0.87
N ASP A 100 12.65 -18.36 0.23
CA ASP A 100 11.48 -19.24 0.30
C ASP A 100 10.14 -18.50 0.12
N GLN A 101 10.20 -17.19 -0.10
CA GLN A 101 9.01 -16.35 -0.29
C GLN A 101 8.94 -15.78 -1.71
N SER A 102 7.72 -15.57 -2.19
CA SER A 102 7.49 -14.97 -3.50
C SER A 102 7.10 -13.49 -3.39
N PHE A 103 7.84 -12.73 -2.60
CA PHE A 103 7.64 -11.29 -2.50
C PHE A 103 7.88 -10.64 -3.87
N SER A 104 6.97 -9.74 -4.26
CA SER A 104 7.23 -8.91 -5.44
C SER A 104 8.27 -7.83 -5.10
N TYR A 105 8.83 -7.22 -6.14
CA TYR A 105 9.75 -6.09 -5.94
C TYR A 105 9.03 -4.94 -5.23
N THR A 106 7.78 -4.67 -5.59
CA THR A 106 6.94 -3.66 -4.93
C THR A 106 6.73 -3.98 -3.46
N ASP A 107 6.49 -5.25 -3.11
CA ASP A 107 6.37 -5.69 -1.71
C ASP A 107 7.64 -5.34 -0.95
N ALA A 108 8.79 -5.70 -1.49
CA ALA A 108 10.08 -5.49 -0.83
C ALA A 108 10.39 -4.00 -0.66
N VAL A 109 10.07 -3.17 -1.64
CA VAL A 109 10.19 -1.71 -1.53
C VAL A 109 9.26 -1.17 -0.46
N SER A 110 8.03 -1.67 -0.40
CA SER A 110 7.06 -1.28 0.63
C SER A 110 7.59 -1.60 2.03
N PHE A 111 8.15 -2.80 2.22
CA PHE A 111 8.75 -3.19 3.51
C PHE A 111 9.92 -2.28 3.88
N ALA A 112 10.77 -1.94 2.92
CA ALA A 112 11.91 -1.04 3.17
C ALA A 112 11.44 0.36 3.60
N ILE A 113 10.44 0.91 2.94
CA ILE A 113 9.85 2.21 3.29
C ILE A 113 9.24 2.16 4.69
N MET A 114 8.46 1.12 4.99
CA MET A 114 7.83 0.97 6.29
C MET A 114 8.85 0.90 7.41
N LYS A 115 9.93 0.12 7.24
CA LYS A 115 10.99 0.02 8.24
C LYS A 115 11.69 1.35 8.47
N ARG A 116 12.03 2.06 7.40
CA ARG A 116 12.72 3.36 7.50
C ARG A 116 11.87 4.40 8.19
N GLN A 117 10.57 4.41 7.94
CA GLN A 117 9.63 5.37 8.52
C GLN A 117 9.01 4.88 9.82
N LYS A 118 9.41 3.70 10.31
CA LYS A 118 8.91 3.10 11.54
C LYS A 118 7.39 2.90 11.52
N ILE A 119 6.87 2.51 10.36
CA ILE A 119 5.46 2.18 10.17
C ILE A 119 5.27 0.71 10.47
N ARG A 120 4.34 0.39 11.37
CA ARG A 120 4.07 -0.98 11.81
C ARG A 120 2.86 -1.60 11.12
N LYS A 121 1.93 -0.77 10.66
CA LYS A 121 0.62 -1.21 10.16
C LYS A 121 0.48 -0.92 8.68
N ALA A 122 -0.07 -1.90 7.96
CA ALA A 122 -0.37 -1.75 6.54
C ALA A 122 -1.86 -2.03 6.30
N PHE A 123 -2.50 -1.17 5.53
CA PHE A 123 -3.81 -1.46 4.96
C PHE A 123 -3.55 -2.33 3.73
N SER A 124 -3.76 -3.63 3.90
CA SER A 124 -3.38 -4.63 2.90
C SER A 124 -4.18 -5.91 3.10
N PHE A 125 -4.45 -6.60 1.99
CA PHE A 125 -5.04 -7.94 1.99
C PHE A 125 -4.01 -9.01 1.59
N ASP A 126 -2.74 -8.60 1.48
CA ASP A 126 -1.65 -9.48 1.10
C ASP A 126 -0.94 -9.99 2.36
N ASN A 127 -0.92 -11.31 2.54
CA ASN A 127 -0.28 -11.95 3.69
C ASN A 127 1.25 -11.75 3.74
N HIS A 128 1.87 -11.31 2.65
CA HIS A 128 3.30 -11.04 2.61
C HIS A 128 3.72 -9.99 3.65
N PHE A 129 2.87 -9.01 3.94
CA PHE A 129 3.15 -8.00 4.97
C PHE A 129 3.24 -8.63 6.36
N VAL A 130 2.35 -9.59 6.65
CA VAL A 130 2.37 -10.32 7.93
C VAL A 130 3.64 -11.17 8.03
N ILE A 131 4.01 -11.87 6.97
CA ILE A 131 5.22 -12.69 6.90
C ILE A 131 6.46 -11.81 7.15
N ALA A 132 6.47 -10.60 6.61
CA ALA A 132 7.58 -9.65 6.77
C ALA A 132 7.61 -8.98 8.15
N GLY A 133 6.64 -9.24 9.03
CA GLY A 133 6.63 -8.75 10.42
C GLY A 133 5.75 -7.54 10.68
N PHE A 134 4.89 -7.17 9.73
CA PHE A 134 3.97 -6.04 9.88
C PHE A 134 2.57 -6.51 10.30
N ILE A 135 1.74 -5.56 10.70
CA ILE A 135 0.35 -5.81 11.11
C ILE A 135 -0.56 -5.39 9.96
N ASN A 136 -1.37 -6.32 9.44
CA ASN A 136 -2.36 -5.99 8.43
C ASN A 136 -3.65 -5.42 9.04
N LEU A 137 -4.21 -4.43 8.36
CA LEU A 137 -5.54 -3.88 8.59
C LEU A 137 -6.39 -4.19 7.34
N PRO A 138 -7.65 -4.43 7.46
CA PRO A 138 -8.44 -4.64 8.68
C PRO A 138 -8.15 -5.88 9.45
#